data_04c0d4146598921d320f5eba13f4e822
#
_entry.id   04c0d4146598921d320f5eba13f4e822
#
_cell.length_a   1.000
_cell.length_b   1.000
_cell.length_c   1.000
_cell.angle_alpha   90.00
_cell.angle_beta   90.00
_cell.angle_gamma   90.00
#
_symmetry.space_group_name_H-M   'P 1'
#
loop_
_entity.id
_entity.type
_entity.pdbx_description
1 polymer ?
#
loop_
_entity_poly.entity_id
_entity_poly.type
_entity_poly.pdbx_seq_one_letter_code
_entity_poly.pdbx_strand_id
1 'polypeptide(L)'
;KNIYSFLNALAGSFLSVLFFFTLIVLLIAPIFIFIFAPGFYFDEFKKDLAVDMLRIMFPYLALISLVAFSSGIQNTHDRFSLPAFTPLIFNISLIIAAIFLAPSFNVPVYALAWGVLVAGFLQLLIHIIALRKINRLPRPNFNWSHPGLSKFLKLIFPAILAGGIIQINLLIDTIFASLLETGSPT
;
A
#
# COMPACT_ATOMS: atom_id res chain seq x y z
N LYS A 1 -12.50 11.28 -26.01
CA LYS A 1 -12.04 9.89 -26.29
C LYS A 1 -10.61 9.64 -25.76
N ASN A 2 -9.68 10.57 -25.89
CA ASN A 2 -8.28 10.38 -25.51
C ASN A 2 -8.04 10.21 -23.98
N ILE A 3 -8.80 10.89 -23.11
CA ILE A 3 -8.64 10.81 -21.65
C ILE A 3 -9.01 9.42 -21.13
N TYR A 4 -10.10 8.83 -21.58
CA TYR A 4 -10.49 7.48 -21.17
C TYR A 4 -9.51 6.40 -21.63
N SER A 5 -9.02 6.51 -22.86
CA SER A 5 -7.98 5.60 -23.37
C SER A 5 -6.73 5.68 -22.51
N PHE A 6 -6.31 6.89 -22.15
CA PHE A 6 -5.18 7.11 -21.25
C PHE A 6 -5.43 6.53 -19.85
N LEU A 7 -6.59 6.81 -19.22
CA LEU A 7 -6.92 6.29 -17.90
C LEU A 7 -6.97 4.74 -17.88
N ASN A 8 -7.48 4.13 -18.92
CA ASN A 8 -7.52 2.68 -19.06
C ASN A 8 -6.12 2.08 -19.22
N ALA A 9 -5.26 2.69 -20.03
CA ALA A 9 -3.87 2.28 -20.18
C ALA A 9 -3.07 2.48 -18.89
N LEU A 10 -3.27 3.61 -18.21
CA LEU A 10 -2.65 3.88 -16.91
C LEU A 10 -3.10 2.89 -15.85
N ALA A 11 -4.40 2.58 -15.77
CA ALA A 11 -4.92 1.59 -14.83
C ALA A 11 -4.33 0.19 -15.07
N GLY A 12 -4.25 -0.25 -16.32
CA GLY A 12 -3.66 -1.55 -16.68
C GLY A 12 -2.17 -1.64 -16.36
N SER A 13 -1.39 -0.62 -16.76
CA SER A 13 0.05 -0.55 -16.47
C SER A 13 0.31 -0.48 -14.96
N PHE A 14 -0.48 0.32 -14.24
CA PHE A 14 -0.34 0.49 -12.80
C PHE A 14 -0.66 -0.80 -12.04
N LEU A 15 -1.76 -1.48 -12.38
CA LEU A 15 -2.10 -2.81 -11.85
C LEU A 15 -0.97 -3.82 -12.07
N SER A 16 -0.40 -3.87 -13.27
CA SER A 16 0.69 -4.80 -13.58
C SER A 16 1.92 -4.51 -12.73
N VAL A 17 2.34 -3.24 -12.65
CA VAL A 17 3.49 -2.84 -11.82
C VAL A 17 3.27 -3.21 -10.36
N LEU A 18 2.11 -2.87 -9.80
CA LEU A 18 1.78 -3.18 -8.41
C LEU A 18 1.74 -4.69 -8.15
N PHE A 19 1.17 -5.47 -9.07
CA PHE A 19 1.10 -6.92 -8.94
C PHE A 19 2.50 -7.55 -8.93
N PHE A 20 3.34 -7.26 -9.92
CA PHE A 20 4.69 -7.82 -9.98
C PHE A 20 5.56 -7.32 -8.85
N PHE A 21 5.47 -6.05 -8.46
CA PHE A 21 6.21 -5.50 -7.34
C PHE A 21 5.81 -6.18 -6.03
N THR A 22 4.51 -6.33 -5.77
CA THR A 22 4.02 -7.05 -4.59
C THR A 22 4.52 -8.49 -4.58
N LEU A 23 4.41 -9.20 -5.70
CA LEU A 23 4.85 -10.58 -5.81
C LEU A 23 6.36 -10.72 -5.51
N ILE A 24 7.18 -9.86 -6.09
CA ILE A 24 8.63 -9.86 -5.85
C ILE A 24 8.93 -9.66 -4.35
N VAL A 25 8.31 -8.65 -3.71
CA VAL A 25 8.57 -8.39 -2.29
C VAL A 25 8.11 -9.54 -1.40
N LEU A 26 6.97 -10.17 -1.70
CA LEU A 26 6.51 -11.35 -0.95
C LEU A 26 7.49 -12.53 -1.06
N LEU A 27 8.10 -12.73 -2.22
CA LEU A 27 9.11 -13.77 -2.45
C LEU A 27 10.41 -13.49 -1.71
N ILE A 28 10.87 -12.22 -1.70
CA ILE A 28 12.13 -11.81 -1.07
C ILE A 28 11.93 -11.19 0.32
N ALA A 29 10.77 -11.43 0.97
CA ALA A 29 10.44 -10.84 2.27
C ALA A 29 11.53 -11.00 3.34
N PRO A 30 12.21 -12.17 3.50
CA PRO A 30 13.30 -12.29 4.45
C PRO A 30 14.47 -11.33 4.17
N ILE A 31 14.80 -11.13 2.89
CA ILE A 31 15.86 -10.20 2.48
C ILE A 31 15.46 -8.75 2.80
N PHE A 32 14.17 -8.43 2.61
CA PHE A 32 13.64 -7.12 2.98
C PHE A 32 13.81 -6.84 4.48
N ILE A 33 13.45 -7.81 5.34
CA ILE A 33 13.63 -7.67 6.79
C ILE A 33 15.12 -7.55 7.15
N PHE A 34 16.01 -8.29 6.49
CA PHE A 34 17.45 -8.15 6.72
C PHE A 34 17.97 -6.74 6.42
N ILE A 35 17.48 -6.11 5.34
CA ILE A 35 17.91 -4.75 4.94
C ILE A 35 17.31 -3.68 5.87
N PHE A 36 16.01 -3.77 6.20
CA PHE A 36 15.27 -2.72 6.89
C PHE A 36 15.27 -2.84 8.41
N ALA A 37 15.46 -4.04 8.94
CA ALA A 37 15.50 -4.32 10.38
C ALA A 37 16.56 -5.41 10.69
N PRO A 38 17.85 -5.16 10.44
CA PRO A 38 18.91 -6.14 10.62
C PRO A 38 19.01 -6.66 12.07
N GLY A 39 18.64 -5.84 13.05
CA GLY A 39 18.62 -6.22 14.46
C GLY A 39 17.67 -7.39 14.78
N PHE A 40 16.64 -7.61 13.99
CA PHE A 40 15.69 -8.71 14.20
C PHE A 40 16.30 -10.08 13.81
N TYR A 41 17.38 -10.11 13.07
CA TYR A 41 18.07 -11.35 12.71
C TYR A 41 18.79 -12.03 13.89
N PHE A 42 19.02 -11.31 14.98
CA PHE A 42 19.59 -11.86 16.21
C PHE A 42 18.56 -12.60 17.07
N ASP A 43 17.28 -12.52 16.72
CA ASP A 43 16.17 -13.17 17.41
C ASP A 43 15.27 -13.87 16.38
N GLU A 44 15.30 -15.20 16.34
CA GLU A 44 14.52 -15.99 15.36
C GLU A 44 13.03 -15.71 15.42
N PHE A 45 12.48 -15.54 16.63
CA PHE A 45 11.06 -15.24 16.79
C PHE A 45 10.70 -13.88 16.18
N LYS A 46 11.49 -12.84 16.44
CA LYS A 46 11.27 -11.50 15.86
C LYS A 46 11.43 -11.49 14.35
N LYS A 47 12.44 -12.21 13.84
CA LYS A 47 12.67 -12.33 12.41
C LYS A 47 11.49 -12.98 11.70
N ASP A 48 11.04 -14.14 12.18
CA ASP A 48 9.96 -14.89 11.55
C ASP A 48 8.63 -14.14 11.65
N LEU A 49 8.35 -13.55 12.82
CA LEU A 49 7.19 -12.69 12.99
C LEU A 49 7.20 -11.51 12.03
N ALA A 50 8.33 -10.80 11.88
CA ALA A 50 8.45 -9.67 10.97
C ALA A 50 8.26 -10.06 9.50
N VAL A 51 8.80 -11.21 9.08
CA VAL A 51 8.62 -11.74 7.72
C VAL A 51 7.16 -12.08 7.46
N ASP A 52 6.49 -12.73 8.40
CA ASP A 52 5.07 -13.08 8.26
C ASP A 52 4.19 -11.84 8.23
N MET A 53 4.44 -10.87 9.12
CA MET A 53 3.74 -9.59 9.13
C MET A 53 3.91 -8.86 7.81
N LEU A 54 5.14 -8.80 7.28
CA LEU A 54 5.41 -8.19 5.98
C LEU A 54 4.59 -8.88 4.88
N ARG A 55 4.60 -10.22 4.84
CA ARG A 55 3.84 -10.99 3.84
C ARG A 55 2.35 -10.74 3.89
N ILE A 56 1.77 -10.63 5.08
CA ILE A 56 0.33 -10.37 5.26
C ILE A 56 -0.01 -8.93 4.88
N MET A 57 0.81 -7.96 5.34
CA MET A 57 0.49 -6.54 5.19
C MET A 57 0.91 -5.95 3.84
N PHE A 58 1.96 -6.47 3.19
CA PHE A 58 2.51 -5.85 1.98
C PHE A 58 1.51 -5.71 0.82
N PRO A 59 0.58 -6.65 0.57
CA PRO A 59 -0.44 -6.48 -0.46
C PRO A 59 -1.33 -5.24 -0.24
N TYR A 60 -1.44 -4.75 1.00
CA TYR A 60 -2.12 -3.49 1.29
C TYR A 60 -1.53 -2.30 0.52
N LEU A 61 -0.20 -2.29 0.27
CA LEU A 61 0.43 -1.24 -0.50
C LEU A 61 -0.14 -1.14 -1.93
N ALA A 62 -0.38 -2.28 -2.57
CA ALA A 62 -1.03 -2.30 -3.88
C ALA A 62 -2.49 -1.79 -3.79
N LEU A 63 -3.23 -2.22 -2.78
CA LEU A 63 -4.62 -1.81 -2.58
C LEU A 63 -4.73 -0.30 -2.34
N ILE A 64 -3.92 0.26 -1.42
CA ILE A 64 -3.97 1.69 -1.11
C ILE A 64 -3.47 2.55 -2.28
N SER A 65 -2.55 2.05 -3.10
CA SER A 65 -2.12 2.71 -4.33
C SER A 65 -3.26 2.81 -5.35
N LEU A 66 -4.07 1.74 -5.49
CA LEU A 66 -5.27 1.75 -6.32
C LEU A 66 -6.37 2.66 -5.75
N VAL A 67 -6.48 2.75 -4.42
CA VAL A 67 -7.36 3.71 -3.74
C VAL A 67 -6.92 5.14 -4.04
N ALA A 68 -5.63 5.44 -3.95
CA ALA A 68 -5.08 6.75 -4.28
C ALA A 68 -5.32 7.13 -5.75
N PHE A 69 -5.11 6.20 -6.68
CA PHE A 69 -5.45 6.37 -8.09
C PHE A 69 -6.95 6.66 -8.30
N SER A 70 -7.81 5.90 -7.63
CA SER A 70 -9.28 6.09 -7.67
C SER A 70 -9.69 7.42 -7.08
N SER A 71 -9.06 7.84 -5.99
CA SER A 71 -9.25 9.15 -5.34
C SER A 71 -8.86 10.29 -6.27
N GLY A 72 -7.74 10.16 -7.00
CA GLY A 72 -7.33 11.12 -8.00
C GLY A 72 -8.41 11.34 -9.07
N ILE A 73 -9.00 10.26 -9.60
CA ILE A 73 -10.11 10.36 -10.56
C ILE A 73 -11.33 11.04 -9.92
N GLN A 74 -11.70 10.71 -8.69
CA GLN A 74 -12.83 11.31 -7.99
C GLN A 74 -12.63 12.80 -7.78
N ASN A 75 -11.42 13.22 -7.37
CA ASN A 75 -11.08 14.62 -7.14
C ASN A 75 -11.20 15.46 -8.42
N THR A 76 -10.87 14.90 -9.59
CA THR A 76 -11.07 15.61 -10.88
C THR A 76 -12.54 15.78 -11.27
N HIS A 77 -13.46 15.16 -10.53
CA HIS A 77 -14.93 15.26 -10.70
C HIS A 77 -15.60 15.89 -9.47
N ASP A 78 -14.87 16.68 -8.68
CA ASP A 78 -15.35 17.38 -7.49
C ASP A 78 -15.94 16.45 -6.42
N ARG A 79 -15.45 15.21 -6.34
CA ARG A 79 -15.88 14.20 -5.37
C ARG A 79 -14.80 13.98 -4.30
N PHE A 80 -14.67 14.90 -3.38
CA PHE A 80 -13.63 14.91 -2.34
C PHE A 80 -14.00 14.15 -1.06
N SER A 81 -15.31 13.95 -0.81
CA SER A 81 -15.78 13.40 0.46
C SER A 81 -15.25 12.00 0.73
N LEU A 82 -15.38 11.06 -0.23
CA LEU A 82 -14.92 9.69 -0.02
C LEU A 82 -13.40 9.58 0.14
N PRO A 83 -12.56 10.22 -0.68
CA PRO A 83 -11.12 10.30 -0.43
C PRO A 83 -10.76 10.80 0.98
N ALA A 84 -11.48 11.81 1.49
CA ALA A 84 -11.25 12.33 2.84
C ALA A 84 -11.65 11.35 3.96
N PHE A 85 -12.64 10.49 3.73
CA PHE A 85 -13.08 9.47 4.69
C PHE A 85 -12.26 8.18 4.66
N THR A 86 -11.40 8.00 3.68
CA THR A 86 -10.59 6.78 3.52
C THR A 86 -9.77 6.41 4.76
N PRO A 87 -9.07 7.34 5.46
CA PRO A 87 -8.34 7.03 6.69
C PRO A 87 -9.23 6.54 7.83
N LEU A 88 -10.49 7.01 7.89
CA LEU A 88 -11.44 6.57 8.91
C LEU A 88 -11.79 5.09 8.74
N ILE A 89 -11.98 4.62 7.50
CA ILE A 89 -12.25 3.20 7.19
C ILE A 89 -11.08 2.33 7.68
N PHE A 90 -9.84 2.78 7.44
CA PHE A 90 -8.64 2.10 7.92
C PHE A 90 -8.63 1.97 9.45
N ASN A 91 -8.80 3.09 10.15
CA ASN A 91 -8.77 3.10 11.61
C ASN A 91 -9.89 2.25 12.22
N ILE A 92 -11.12 2.32 11.69
CA ILE A 92 -12.23 1.48 12.15
C ILE A 92 -11.91 -0.01 11.95
N SER A 93 -11.33 -0.38 10.80
CA SER A 93 -10.95 -1.77 10.52
C SER A 93 -9.91 -2.27 11.52
N LEU A 94 -8.91 -1.45 11.88
CA LEU A 94 -7.91 -1.81 12.90
C LEU A 94 -8.52 -1.93 14.29
N ILE A 95 -9.42 -1.03 14.68
CA ILE A 95 -10.13 -1.11 15.97
C ILE A 95 -10.95 -2.40 16.05
N ILE A 96 -11.68 -2.73 15.00
CA ILE A 96 -12.46 -3.98 14.93
C ILE A 96 -11.53 -5.19 15.02
N ALA A 97 -10.42 -5.19 14.29
CA ALA A 97 -9.44 -6.26 14.35
C ALA A 97 -8.84 -6.42 15.77
N ALA A 98 -8.49 -5.31 16.43
CA ALA A 98 -7.93 -5.33 17.77
C ALA A 98 -8.92 -5.87 18.83
N ILE A 99 -10.19 -5.50 18.73
CA ILE A 99 -11.20 -5.89 19.72
C ILE A 99 -11.71 -7.31 19.49
N PHE A 100 -12.00 -7.67 18.24
CA PHE A 100 -12.73 -8.91 17.92
C PHE A 100 -11.83 -10.02 17.39
N LEU A 101 -10.76 -9.70 16.64
CA LEU A 101 -9.87 -10.70 16.07
C LEU A 101 -8.67 -11.02 16.97
N ALA A 102 -8.09 -10.03 17.64
CA ALA A 102 -6.87 -10.22 18.43
C ALA A 102 -7.00 -11.29 19.52
N PRO A 103 -8.14 -11.43 20.23
CA PRO A 103 -8.31 -12.51 21.22
C PRO A 103 -8.31 -13.92 20.65
N SER A 104 -8.53 -14.08 19.33
CA SER A 104 -8.58 -15.38 18.65
C SER A 104 -7.22 -15.85 18.15
N PHE A 105 -6.17 -15.03 18.25
CA PHE A 105 -4.83 -15.37 17.80
C PHE A 105 -3.89 -15.62 18.98
N ASN A 106 -3.05 -16.67 18.87
CA ASN A 106 -1.99 -16.92 19.86
C ASN A 106 -0.99 -15.75 19.97
N VAL A 107 -0.74 -15.10 18.85
CA VAL A 107 0.05 -13.87 18.77
C VAL A 107 -0.87 -12.76 18.25
N PRO A 108 -1.43 -11.91 19.14
CA PRO A 108 -2.50 -10.95 18.81
C PRO A 108 -2.16 -9.96 17.70
N VAL A 109 -0.88 -9.69 17.45
CA VAL A 109 -0.44 -8.75 16.41
C VAL A 109 -0.81 -9.23 14.99
N TYR A 110 -0.96 -10.55 14.76
CA TYR A 110 -1.46 -11.06 13.47
C TYR A 110 -2.86 -10.55 13.13
N ALA A 111 -3.71 -10.36 14.13
CA ALA A 111 -5.04 -9.80 13.91
C ALA A 111 -4.97 -8.39 13.31
N LEU A 112 -4.01 -7.57 13.75
CA LEU A 112 -3.80 -6.22 13.21
C LEU A 112 -3.29 -6.29 11.76
N ALA A 113 -2.39 -7.23 11.46
CA ALA A 113 -1.90 -7.40 10.08
C ALA A 113 -3.05 -7.76 9.12
N TRP A 114 -3.91 -8.68 9.50
CA TRP A 114 -5.13 -9.00 8.74
C TRP A 114 -6.09 -7.82 8.68
N GLY A 115 -6.22 -7.07 9.77
CA GLY A 115 -7.01 -5.83 9.83
C GLY A 115 -6.58 -4.81 8.80
N VAL A 116 -5.27 -4.61 8.63
CA VAL A 116 -4.70 -3.74 7.58
C VAL A 116 -5.11 -4.21 6.18
N LEU A 117 -4.95 -5.51 5.91
CA LEU A 117 -5.28 -6.07 4.60
C LEU A 117 -6.78 -5.94 4.29
N VAL A 118 -7.64 -6.28 5.25
CA VAL A 118 -9.09 -6.12 5.14
C VAL A 118 -9.48 -4.66 4.91
N ALA A 119 -8.86 -3.74 5.64
CA ALA A 119 -9.07 -2.30 5.44
C ALA A 119 -8.79 -1.88 3.99
N GLY A 120 -7.69 -2.34 3.40
CA GLY A 120 -7.34 -2.06 2.01
C GLY A 120 -8.39 -2.55 1.02
N PHE A 121 -8.90 -3.77 1.21
CA PHE A 121 -9.98 -4.30 0.37
C PHE A 121 -11.28 -3.50 0.51
N LEU A 122 -11.67 -3.14 1.74
CA LEU A 122 -12.87 -2.33 1.98
C LEU A 122 -12.74 -0.93 1.36
N GLN A 123 -11.59 -0.27 1.55
CA GLN A 123 -11.32 1.03 0.94
C GLN A 123 -11.43 0.96 -0.58
N LEU A 124 -10.74 0.00 -1.21
CA LEU A 124 -10.77 -0.15 -2.67
C LEU A 124 -12.19 -0.47 -3.18
N LEU A 125 -12.91 -1.35 -2.51
CA LEU A 125 -14.28 -1.71 -2.88
C LEU A 125 -15.21 -0.48 -2.90
N ILE A 126 -15.14 0.35 -1.85
CA ILE A 126 -15.97 1.56 -1.75
C ILE A 126 -15.60 2.55 -2.86
N HIS A 127 -14.31 2.72 -3.16
CA HIS A 127 -13.85 3.58 -4.27
C HIS A 127 -14.30 3.07 -5.64
N ILE A 128 -14.27 1.75 -5.88
CA ILE A 128 -14.78 1.14 -7.11
C ILE A 128 -16.27 1.41 -7.27
N ILE A 129 -17.05 1.23 -6.19
CA ILE A 129 -18.50 1.52 -6.21
C ILE A 129 -18.75 3.00 -6.51
N ALA A 130 -18.01 3.92 -5.90
CA ALA A 130 -18.12 5.35 -6.14
C ALA A 130 -17.80 5.71 -7.60
N LEU A 131 -16.72 5.16 -8.17
CA LEU A 131 -16.36 5.40 -9.57
C LEU A 131 -17.39 4.81 -10.55
N ARG A 132 -17.99 3.67 -10.23
CA ARG A 132 -19.10 3.10 -11.01
C ARG A 132 -20.31 4.02 -11.02
N LYS A 133 -20.70 4.59 -9.87
CA LYS A 133 -21.85 5.50 -9.75
C LYS A 133 -21.72 6.76 -10.62
N ILE A 134 -20.51 7.24 -10.83
CA ILE A 134 -20.24 8.41 -11.70
C ILE A 134 -19.86 8.02 -13.14
N ASN A 135 -19.92 6.73 -13.49
CA ASN A 135 -19.52 6.18 -14.80
C ASN A 135 -18.07 6.53 -15.18
N ARG A 136 -17.16 6.53 -14.20
CA ARG A 136 -15.74 6.88 -14.36
C ARG A 136 -14.77 5.75 -13.96
N LEU A 137 -15.27 4.54 -13.76
CA LEU A 137 -14.43 3.39 -13.46
C LEU A 137 -13.57 3.05 -14.70
N PRO A 138 -12.23 3.13 -14.60
CA PRO A 138 -11.35 2.73 -15.68
C PRO A 138 -11.51 1.23 -15.97
N ARG A 139 -11.40 0.87 -17.25
CA ARG A 139 -11.29 -0.52 -17.71
C ARG A 139 -9.82 -0.80 -17.99
N PRO A 140 -9.12 -1.57 -17.16
CA PRO A 140 -7.69 -1.80 -17.33
C PRO A 140 -7.36 -2.29 -18.74
N ASN A 141 -6.45 -1.59 -19.42
CA ASN A 141 -5.93 -1.97 -20.72
C ASN A 141 -4.40 -2.00 -20.63
N PHE A 142 -3.82 -3.14 -20.97
CA PHE A 142 -2.38 -3.39 -20.85
C PHE A 142 -1.58 -2.84 -22.04
N ASN A 143 -1.98 -1.70 -22.58
CA ASN A 143 -1.27 -1.01 -23.65
C ASN A 143 -0.15 -0.11 -23.09
N TRP A 144 1.03 -0.67 -22.91
CA TRP A 144 2.22 0.04 -22.40
C TRP A 144 2.77 1.10 -23.37
N SER A 145 2.40 1.05 -24.64
CA SER A 145 2.88 1.99 -25.67
C SER A 145 2.04 3.26 -25.79
N HIS A 146 1.06 3.47 -24.89
CA HIS A 146 0.21 4.64 -24.95
C HIS A 146 1.03 5.93 -24.69
N PRO A 147 1.00 6.95 -25.58
CA PRO A 147 1.87 8.14 -25.49
C PRO A 147 1.65 8.96 -24.21
N GLY A 148 0.46 8.87 -23.60
CA GLY A 148 0.14 9.49 -22.31
C GLY A 148 0.94 8.93 -21.14
N LEU A 149 1.35 7.65 -21.18
CA LEU A 149 2.15 7.04 -20.11
C LEU A 149 3.53 7.66 -20.02
N SER A 150 4.20 7.90 -21.14
CA SER A 150 5.51 8.56 -21.17
C SER A 150 5.46 9.98 -20.58
N LYS A 151 4.41 10.74 -20.92
CA LYS A 151 4.21 12.08 -20.34
C LYS A 151 3.95 12.01 -18.83
N PHE A 152 3.12 11.07 -18.39
CA PHE A 152 2.83 10.85 -16.98
C PHE A 152 4.09 10.50 -16.19
N LEU A 153 4.91 9.56 -16.68
CA LEU A 153 6.15 9.16 -16.04
C LEU A 153 7.14 10.33 -15.89
N LYS A 154 7.27 11.17 -16.92
CA LYS A 154 8.11 12.37 -16.85
C LYS A 154 7.64 13.38 -15.79
N LEU A 155 6.34 13.50 -15.58
CA LEU A 155 5.77 14.40 -14.58
C LEU A 155 5.89 13.85 -13.15
N ILE A 156 5.73 12.54 -12.96
CA ILE A 156 5.74 11.93 -11.62
C ILE A 156 7.17 11.65 -11.11
N PHE A 157 8.14 11.46 -12.02
CA PHE A 157 9.51 11.11 -11.64
C PHE A 157 10.16 12.12 -10.66
N PRO A 158 10.09 13.45 -10.86
CA PRO A 158 10.61 14.40 -9.87
C PRO A 158 9.92 14.32 -8.51
N ALA A 159 8.60 14.03 -8.49
CA ALA A 159 7.84 13.88 -7.25
C ALA A 159 8.25 12.62 -6.49
N ILE A 160 8.54 11.52 -7.21
CA ILE A 160 9.07 10.28 -6.62
C ILE A 160 10.45 10.53 -5.98
N LEU A 161 11.33 11.27 -6.67
CA LEU A 161 12.65 11.60 -6.13
C LEU A 161 12.54 12.46 -4.87
N ALA A 162 11.70 13.49 -4.88
CA ALA A 162 11.49 14.35 -3.72
C ALA A 162 10.94 13.59 -2.51
N GLY A 163 9.95 12.70 -2.73
CA GLY A 163 9.43 11.83 -1.68
C GLY A 163 10.45 10.80 -1.18
N GLY A 164 11.30 10.27 -2.07
CA GLY A 164 12.31 9.28 -1.73
C GLY A 164 13.35 9.77 -0.73
N ILE A 165 13.73 11.05 -0.80
CA ILE A 165 14.71 11.64 0.13
C ILE A 165 14.21 11.57 1.58
N ILE A 166 12.92 11.87 1.80
CA ILE A 166 12.31 11.78 3.14
C ILE A 166 12.32 10.33 3.64
N GLN A 167 12.05 9.38 2.75
CA GLN A 167 12.00 7.96 3.12
C GLN A 167 13.37 7.38 3.50
N ILE A 168 14.46 7.93 2.95
CA ILE A 168 15.82 7.50 3.32
C ILE A 168 16.09 7.78 4.80
N ASN A 169 15.69 8.94 5.33
CA ASN A 169 15.85 9.26 6.74
C ASN A 169 15.06 8.28 7.63
N LEU A 170 13.79 8.02 7.29
CA LEU A 170 12.97 7.04 8.02
C LEU A 170 13.54 5.63 7.97
N LEU A 171 14.17 5.25 6.86
CA LEU A 171 14.85 3.97 6.73
C LEU A 171 16.04 3.88 7.69
N ILE A 172 16.88 4.90 7.73
CA ILE A 172 18.03 4.97 8.64
C ILE A 172 17.57 4.84 10.09
N ASP A 173 16.55 5.60 10.48
CA ASP A 173 15.96 5.54 11.83
C ASP A 173 15.44 4.14 12.16
N THR A 174 14.77 3.48 11.22
CA THR A 174 14.24 2.13 11.39
C THR A 174 15.37 1.10 11.57
N ILE A 175 16.46 1.22 10.80
CA ILE A 175 17.63 0.34 10.94
C ILE A 175 18.23 0.51 12.35
N PHE A 176 18.47 1.75 12.79
CA PHE A 176 19.02 2.01 14.11
C PHE A 176 18.09 1.51 15.23
N ALA A 177 16.78 1.79 15.12
CA ALA A 177 15.79 1.32 16.09
C ALA A 177 15.77 -0.21 16.22
N SER A 178 15.97 -0.93 15.12
CA SER A 178 16.03 -2.40 15.13
C SER A 178 17.24 -2.98 15.88
N LEU A 179 18.31 -2.20 16.03
CA LEU A 179 19.53 -2.58 16.72
C LEU A 179 19.53 -2.25 18.22
N LEU A 180 18.56 -1.44 18.68
CA LEU A 180 18.41 -1.09 20.09
C LEU A 180 17.73 -2.20 20.89
N GLU A 181 17.95 -2.22 22.20
CA GLU A 181 17.25 -3.12 23.12
C GLU A 181 15.73 -2.88 23.09
N THR A 182 14.96 -3.94 23.28
CA THR A 182 13.49 -3.88 23.28
C THR A 182 12.99 -2.94 24.39
N GLY A 183 12.28 -1.88 24.00
CA GLY A 183 11.75 -0.87 24.93
C GLY A 183 12.64 0.37 25.11
N SER A 184 13.74 0.49 24.35
CA SER A 184 14.52 1.73 24.31
C SER A 184 13.67 2.86 23.69
N PRO A 185 13.66 4.08 24.29
CA PRO A 185 12.99 5.24 23.69
C PRO A 185 13.70 5.61 22.38
N THR A 186 12.91 5.79 21.31
CA THR A 186 13.35 6.26 20.00
C THR A 186 13.23 7.77 19.90
#